data_ee5129d149c64b5e92a1003d538ec110
#
_entry.id   ee5129d149c64b5e92a1003d538ec110
#
_cell.length_a   1.000
_cell.length_b   1.000
_cell.length_c   1.000
_cell.angle_alpha   90.00
_cell.angle_beta   90.00
_cell.angle_gamma   90.00
#
_symmetry.space_group_name_H-M   'P 1'
#
loop_
_entity.id
_entity.type
_entity.pdbx_description
1 polymer ?
#
loop_
_entity_poly.entity_id
_entity_poly.type
_entity_poly.pdbx_seq_one_letter_code
_entity_poly.pdbx_strand_id
1 'polypeptide(L)'
;VLRSGFIGQGPKVDLFESKLKKWFNNDYIATTNAATSSEHLALHLLKTPHKDWAGLNDGDEVLSSPLTCTASNWPTLANNLKIKWVDIDERNLNIDLDDLERKISPTTKAMMLVHWGGYPIDLDRVKRIQEKTKEMYGFTPMVIEDCAHSIGSTYKGKKIGNHGNFCTFSFQAIKHMTTGDGGIIISPDKDYHTRAKVIRWYGIDRDTNKKDFRCEADIPEWGYKFHMNDIAAAIGLENLNHVDDIISKHRSNAGFYDKELSGVSGLELLERNEDRESSFWIYSMLVENKNGFMKWMKECNVMVSQVHERNDGHTCVKNFKTHLPSLDKITPRLISIPVGWWVEEEQRQHIVDCIKKGW
;
A
#
# COMPACT_ATOMS: atom_id res chain seq x y z
N VAL A 1 -9.72 -27.76 2.88
CA VAL A 1 -8.28 -27.57 3.17
C VAL A 1 -7.87 -28.37 4.40
N LEU A 2 -8.40 -28.08 5.60
CA LEU A 2 -7.95 -28.72 6.85
C LEU A 2 -8.11 -30.25 6.82
N ARG A 3 -9.25 -30.78 6.30
CA ARG A 3 -9.50 -32.23 6.22
C ARG A 3 -8.61 -32.94 5.22
N SER A 4 -8.04 -32.24 4.22
CA SER A 4 -7.16 -32.88 3.23
C SER A 4 -5.74 -33.11 3.75
N GLY A 5 -5.35 -32.46 4.85
CA GLY A 5 -3.97 -32.44 5.36
C GLY A 5 -2.99 -31.63 4.52
N PHE A 6 -3.36 -31.16 3.34
CA PHE A 6 -2.54 -30.29 2.48
C PHE A 6 -2.86 -28.82 2.75
N ILE A 7 -2.15 -28.25 3.71
CA ILE A 7 -2.36 -26.87 4.17
C ILE A 7 -1.31 -25.88 3.65
N GLY A 8 -0.26 -26.35 2.98
CA GLY A 8 0.75 -25.49 2.34
C GLY A 8 0.22 -24.77 1.11
N GLN A 9 1.11 -24.27 0.27
CA GLN A 9 0.71 -23.70 -1.02
C GLN A 9 0.23 -24.82 -1.96
N GLY A 10 -0.98 -24.71 -2.46
CA GLY A 10 -1.62 -25.72 -3.31
C GLY A 10 -2.77 -25.15 -4.14
N PRO A 11 -3.77 -25.96 -4.51
CA PRO A 11 -4.81 -25.59 -5.48
C PRO A 11 -5.70 -24.41 -5.05
N LYS A 12 -5.80 -24.10 -3.74
CA LYS A 12 -6.55 -22.92 -3.30
C LYS A 12 -5.82 -21.63 -3.60
N VAL A 13 -4.49 -21.63 -3.48
CA VAL A 13 -3.65 -20.49 -3.89
C VAL A 13 -3.77 -20.27 -5.40
N ASP A 14 -3.67 -21.33 -6.22
CA ASP A 14 -3.78 -21.22 -7.69
C ASP A 14 -5.14 -20.66 -8.11
N LEU A 15 -6.22 -21.15 -7.49
CA LEU A 15 -7.58 -20.67 -7.75
C LEU A 15 -7.75 -19.20 -7.31
N PHE A 16 -7.17 -18.82 -6.16
CA PHE A 16 -7.24 -17.46 -5.65
C PHE A 16 -6.48 -16.49 -6.56
N GLU A 17 -5.26 -16.82 -6.98
CA GLU A 17 -4.50 -16.06 -7.97
C GLU A 17 -5.27 -15.90 -9.29
N SER A 18 -5.89 -16.97 -9.79
CA SER A 18 -6.72 -16.92 -11.00
C SER A 18 -7.92 -15.97 -10.87
N LYS A 19 -8.61 -15.98 -9.73
CA LYS A 19 -9.72 -15.04 -9.47
C LYS A 19 -9.26 -13.62 -9.29
N LEU A 20 -8.15 -13.38 -8.60
CA LEU A 20 -7.54 -12.07 -8.45
C LEU A 20 -7.12 -11.48 -9.81
N LYS A 21 -6.49 -12.28 -10.68
CA LYS A 21 -6.15 -11.86 -12.05
C LYS A 21 -7.37 -11.36 -12.82
N LYS A 22 -8.49 -12.06 -12.71
CA LYS A 22 -9.77 -11.64 -13.32
C LYS A 22 -10.30 -10.34 -12.69
N TRP A 23 -10.29 -10.25 -11.37
CA TRP A 23 -10.83 -9.09 -10.66
C TRP A 23 -10.03 -7.82 -10.93
N PHE A 24 -8.68 -7.92 -10.93
CA PHE A 24 -7.78 -6.81 -11.28
C PHE A 24 -7.70 -6.56 -12.79
N ASN A 25 -8.07 -7.51 -13.63
CA ASN A 25 -7.76 -7.55 -15.07
C ASN A 25 -6.24 -7.42 -15.31
N ASN A 26 -5.45 -8.27 -14.62
CA ASN A 26 -3.99 -8.27 -14.68
C ASN A 26 -3.45 -9.70 -14.47
N ASP A 27 -2.62 -10.17 -15.41
CA ASP A 27 -2.09 -11.54 -15.38
C ASP A 27 -0.85 -11.70 -14.49
N TYR A 28 -0.22 -10.61 -14.07
CA TYR A 28 1.09 -10.63 -13.38
C TYR A 28 0.95 -10.54 -11.86
N ILE A 29 0.01 -11.28 -11.29
CA ILE A 29 -0.29 -11.34 -9.85
C ILE A 29 0.31 -12.60 -9.24
N ALA A 30 1.08 -12.43 -8.15
CA ALA A 30 1.53 -13.51 -7.30
C ALA A 30 1.15 -13.23 -5.83
N THR A 31 0.56 -14.22 -5.14
CA THR A 31 0.21 -14.11 -3.72
C THR A 31 1.44 -14.22 -2.83
N THR A 32 1.41 -13.55 -1.69
CA THR A 32 2.42 -13.61 -0.63
C THR A 32 1.76 -13.79 0.72
N ASN A 33 2.57 -14.05 1.76
CA ASN A 33 2.07 -14.18 3.13
C ASN A 33 1.83 -12.83 3.84
N ALA A 34 2.26 -11.71 3.24
CA ALA A 34 2.00 -10.35 3.71
C ALA A 34 2.34 -9.32 2.61
N ALA A 35 1.75 -8.13 2.63
CA ALA A 35 2.17 -7.01 1.76
C ALA A 35 3.62 -6.62 1.99
N THR A 36 4.07 -6.58 3.24
CA THR A 36 5.48 -6.31 3.60
C THR A 36 6.45 -7.27 2.91
N SER A 37 6.06 -8.55 2.79
CA SER A 37 6.84 -9.54 2.03
C SER A 37 6.83 -9.23 0.53
N SER A 38 5.72 -8.71 -0.01
CA SER A 38 5.63 -8.26 -1.41
C SER A 38 6.53 -7.07 -1.69
N GLU A 39 6.58 -6.08 -0.80
CA GLU A 39 7.46 -4.92 -0.90
C GLU A 39 8.94 -5.31 -0.80
N HIS A 40 9.26 -6.19 0.14
CA HIS A 40 10.60 -6.76 0.26
C HIS A 40 11.00 -7.50 -1.02
N LEU A 41 10.09 -8.31 -1.55
CA LEU A 41 10.28 -9.07 -2.78
C LEU A 41 10.45 -8.13 -3.98
N ALA A 42 9.65 -7.06 -4.11
CA ALA A 42 9.78 -6.07 -5.19
C ALA A 42 11.19 -5.44 -5.20
N LEU A 43 11.67 -4.99 -4.02
CA LEU A 43 13.01 -4.42 -3.89
C LEU A 43 14.11 -5.44 -4.19
N HIS A 44 13.96 -6.70 -3.77
CA HIS A 44 14.89 -7.78 -4.11
C HIS A 44 14.94 -8.03 -5.63
N LEU A 45 13.80 -8.12 -6.27
CA LEU A 45 13.70 -8.31 -7.73
C LEU A 45 14.40 -7.19 -8.51
N LEU A 46 14.34 -5.97 -7.98
CA LEU A 46 15.00 -4.80 -8.57
C LEU A 46 16.53 -4.80 -8.39
N LYS A 47 17.12 -5.65 -7.56
CA LYS A 47 18.59 -5.76 -7.45
C LYS A 47 19.27 -6.36 -8.68
N THR A 48 18.52 -7.10 -9.49
CA THR A 48 19.04 -7.71 -10.70
C THR A 48 18.76 -6.82 -11.92
N PRO A 49 19.74 -6.64 -12.82
CA PRO A 49 19.50 -5.94 -14.09
C PRO A 49 18.35 -6.57 -14.90
N HIS A 50 17.52 -5.72 -15.50
CA HIS A 50 16.40 -6.15 -16.33
C HIS A 50 16.10 -5.10 -17.42
N LYS A 51 16.17 -5.47 -18.69
CA LYS A 51 16.04 -4.55 -19.84
C LYS A 51 17.01 -3.36 -19.67
N ASP A 52 16.49 -2.14 -19.68
CA ASP A 52 17.28 -0.91 -19.50
C ASP A 52 17.55 -0.59 -18.02
N TRP A 53 17.07 -1.40 -17.09
CA TRP A 53 17.29 -1.25 -15.66
C TRP A 53 18.61 -1.91 -15.23
N ALA A 54 19.50 -1.13 -14.62
CA ALA A 54 20.84 -1.61 -14.24
C ALA A 54 20.88 -2.41 -12.94
N GLY A 55 19.81 -2.44 -12.18
CA GLY A 55 19.73 -3.05 -10.85
C GLY A 55 19.98 -2.08 -9.70
N LEU A 56 19.42 -2.41 -8.52
CA LEU A 56 19.72 -1.75 -7.25
C LEU A 56 21.03 -2.27 -6.66
N ASN A 57 21.84 -1.37 -6.13
CA ASN A 57 23.03 -1.70 -5.35
C ASN A 57 22.80 -1.38 -3.87
N ASP A 58 23.54 -2.06 -2.98
CA ASP A 58 23.52 -1.76 -1.57
C ASP A 58 23.91 -0.28 -1.33
N GLY A 59 23.08 0.41 -0.55
CA GLY A 59 23.26 1.82 -0.27
C GLY A 59 22.58 2.79 -1.24
N ASP A 60 21.95 2.31 -2.32
CA ASP A 60 21.10 3.14 -3.17
C ASP A 60 19.92 3.71 -2.37
N GLU A 61 19.42 4.88 -2.79
CA GLU A 61 18.34 5.59 -2.11
C GLU A 61 16.96 5.21 -2.66
N VAL A 62 16.02 5.02 -1.74
CA VAL A 62 14.58 4.89 -2.01
C VAL A 62 13.86 6.09 -1.42
N LEU A 63 13.21 6.89 -2.26
CA LEU A 63 12.33 7.97 -1.82
C LEU A 63 11.05 7.40 -1.24
N SER A 64 10.68 7.84 -0.04
CA SER A 64 9.45 7.38 0.62
C SER A 64 8.90 8.42 1.60
N SER A 65 7.59 8.37 1.85
CA SER A 65 6.95 9.17 2.89
C SER A 65 7.09 8.50 4.26
N PRO A 66 7.34 9.27 5.33
CA PRO A 66 7.27 8.74 6.68
C PRO A 66 5.84 8.61 7.24
N LEU A 67 4.83 9.20 6.58
CA LEU A 67 3.43 9.06 6.99
C LEU A 67 2.85 7.77 6.40
N THR A 68 3.13 6.66 7.04
CA THR A 68 2.62 5.34 6.67
C THR A 68 2.86 4.32 7.77
N CYS A 69 2.39 3.09 7.58
CA CYS A 69 2.82 1.95 8.37
C CYS A 69 4.33 1.72 8.20
N THR A 70 5.01 1.27 9.24
CA THR A 70 6.44 0.89 9.16
C THR A 70 6.69 -0.21 8.13
N ALA A 71 5.67 -1.00 7.81
CA ALA A 71 5.69 -2.05 6.80
C ALA A 71 6.19 -1.56 5.44
N SER A 72 5.77 -0.36 5.01
CA SER A 72 6.19 0.25 3.73
C SER A 72 7.68 0.59 3.67
N ASN A 73 8.30 0.92 4.81
CA ASN A 73 9.65 1.46 4.85
C ASN A 73 10.73 0.47 5.29
N TRP A 74 10.41 -0.49 6.20
CA TRP A 74 11.41 -1.45 6.68
C TRP A 74 11.94 -2.42 5.61
N PRO A 75 11.19 -2.81 4.57
CA PRO A 75 11.73 -3.56 3.45
C PRO A 75 12.91 -2.89 2.75
N THR A 76 12.94 -1.55 2.70
CA THR A 76 14.09 -0.79 2.17
C THR A 76 15.36 -1.07 2.98
N LEU A 77 15.28 -1.01 4.31
CA LEU A 77 16.41 -1.30 5.19
C LEU A 77 16.83 -2.77 5.11
N ALA A 78 15.85 -3.69 5.07
CA ALA A 78 16.10 -5.11 4.96
C ALA A 78 16.76 -5.54 3.63
N ASN A 79 16.68 -4.69 2.60
CA ASN A 79 17.37 -4.86 1.33
C ASN A 79 18.72 -4.11 1.25
N ASN A 80 19.27 -3.62 2.36
CA ASN A 80 20.51 -2.82 2.44
C ASN A 80 20.44 -1.51 1.64
N LEU A 81 19.25 -0.93 1.50
CA LEU A 81 19.01 0.35 0.83
C LEU A 81 18.85 1.47 1.86
N LYS A 82 18.95 2.71 1.43
CA LYS A 82 18.77 3.89 2.26
C LYS A 82 17.40 4.52 2.02
N ILE A 83 16.71 4.86 3.09
CA ILE A 83 15.49 5.63 3.01
C ILE A 83 15.87 7.11 2.85
N LYS A 84 15.24 7.78 1.90
CA LYS A 84 15.30 9.24 1.76
C LYS A 84 13.88 9.78 1.92
N TRP A 85 13.64 10.45 3.05
CA TRP A 85 12.32 10.93 3.40
C TRP A 85 11.88 12.08 2.50
N VAL A 86 10.65 11.99 2.03
CA VAL A 86 9.93 13.01 1.27
C VAL A 86 8.75 13.49 2.10
N ASP A 87 8.47 14.78 2.06
CA ASP A 87 7.36 15.38 2.77
C ASP A 87 6.00 14.96 2.18
N ILE A 88 4.93 15.38 2.79
CA ILE A 88 3.56 15.08 2.37
C ILE A 88 2.88 16.30 1.76
N ASP A 89 1.94 16.07 0.86
CA ASP A 89 0.99 17.08 0.40
C ASP A 89 -0.09 17.27 1.48
N GLU A 90 -0.14 18.45 2.06
CA GLU A 90 -1.07 18.80 3.15
C GLU A 90 -2.54 18.63 2.75
N ARG A 91 -2.86 18.71 1.44
CA ARG A 91 -4.23 18.63 0.93
C ARG A 91 -4.80 17.22 0.92
N ASN A 92 -3.94 16.19 0.75
CA ASN A 92 -4.40 14.81 0.54
C ASN A 92 -3.60 13.75 1.32
N LEU A 93 -2.52 14.16 2.01
CA LEU A 93 -1.63 13.33 2.84
C LEU A 93 -0.76 12.31 2.08
N ASN A 94 -0.85 12.25 0.77
CA ASN A 94 0.08 11.49 -0.04
C ASN A 94 1.46 12.16 -0.05
N ILE A 95 2.45 11.48 -0.56
CA ILE A 95 3.80 12.02 -0.77
C ILE A 95 3.72 13.30 -1.62
N ASP A 96 4.41 14.35 -1.21
CA ASP A 96 4.52 15.60 -1.99
C ASP A 96 5.42 15.36 -3.22
N LEU A 97 4.82 15.40 -4.40
CA LEU A 97 5.52 15.13 -5.66
C LEU A 97 6.49 16.23 -6.06
N ASP A 98 6.32 17.45 -5.57
CA ASP A 98 7.27 18.54 -5.82
C ASP A 98 8.50 18.38 -4.92
N ASP A 99 8.33 17.98 -3.65
CA ASP A 99 9.43 17.63 -2.77
C ASP A 99 10.15 16.36 -3.23
N LEU A 100 9.40 15.36 -3.71
CA LEU A 100 9.94 14.15 -4.30
C LEU A 100 10.86 14.49 -5.48
N GLU A 101 10.41 15.31 -6.42
CA GLU A 101 11.19 15.73 -7.58
C GLU A 101 12.46 16.48 -7.16
N ARG A 102 12.37 17.40 -6.20
CA ARG A 102 13.52 18.14 -5.68
C ARG A 102 14.58 17.25 -5.02
N LYS A 103 14.15 16.15 -4.39
CA LYS A 103 15.02 15.22 -3.66
C LYS A 103 15.66 14.13 -4.51
N ILE A 104 15.27 13.99 -5.78
CA ILE A 104 15.93 13.05 -6.70
C ILE A 104 17.40 13.43 -6.89
N SER A 105 18.26 12.43 -6.86
CA SER A 105 19.71 12.54 -7.04
C SER A 105 20.22 11.35 -7.87
N PRO A 106 21.48 11.34 -8.32
CA PRO A 106 22.05 10.18 -9.03
C PRO A 106 22.04 8.87 -8.23
N THR A 107 21.94 8.93 -6.90
CA THR A 107 21.83 7.76 -6.01
C THR A 107 20.40 7.32 -5.76
N THR A 108 19.40 8.12 -6.14
CA THR A 108 17.98 7.78 -6.02
C THR A 108 17.57 6.79 -7.11
N LYS A 109 17.31 5.55 -6.75
CA LYS A 109 17.03 4.48 -7.72
C LYS A 109 15.58 3.99 -7.69
N ALA A 110 14.88 4.16 -6.59
CA ALA A 110 13.48 3.73 -6.47
C ALA A 110 12.64 4.73 -5.66
N MET A 111 11.33 4.61 -5.82
CA MET A 111 10.30 5.37 -5.10
C MET A 111 9.31 4.36 -4.50
N MET A 112 9.09 4.41 -3.19
CA MET A 112 8.03 3.69 -2.50
C MET A 112 6.87 4.65 -2.28
N LEU A 113 5.78 4.46 -3.01
CA LEU A 113 4.65 5.39 -3.07
C LEU A 113 3.42 4.79 -2.40
N VAL A 114 3.02 5.32 -1.27
CA VAL A 114 1.85 4.86 -0.50
C VAL A 114 0.61 5.64 -0.94
N HIS A 115 -0.45 4.96 -1.31
CA HIS A 115 -1.76 5.56 -1.56
C HIS A 115 -2.51 5.75 -0.23
N TRP A 116 -2.25 6.86 0.47
CA TRP A 116 -2.78 7.10 1.81
C TRP A 116 -4.31 6.96 1.87
N GLY A 117 -4.77 6.16 2.83
CA GLY A 117 -6.22 5.95 3.04
C GLY A 117 -6.97 5.31 1.87
N GLY A 118 -6.27 4.95 0.80
CA GLY A 118 -6.83 4.46 -0.45
C GLY A 118 -6.99 5.53 -1.53
N TYR A 119 -6.55 6.78 -1.26
CA TYR A 119 -6.60 7.86 -2.25
C TYR A 119 -5.38 7.80 -3.18
N PRO A 120 -5.56 7.59 -4.50
CA PRO A 120 -4.45 7.41 -5.43
C PRO A 120 -3.57 8.65 -5.58
N ILE A 121 -2.26 8.44 -5.68
CA ILE A 121 -1.28 9.47 -6.05
C ILE A 121 -1.48 9.86 -7.53
N ASP A 122 -1.04 11.05 -7.93
CA ASP A 122 -0.98 11.47 -9.34
C ASP A 122 0.10 10.69 -10.09
N LEU A 123 -0.29 9.56 -10.69
CA LEU A 123 0.62 8.66 -11.39
C LEU A 123 1.16 9.26 -12.69
N ASP A 124 0.44 10.19 -13.32
CA ASP A 124 0.94 10.91 -14.50
C ASP A 124 2.06 11.88 -14.10
N ARG A 125 1.94 12.55 -12.94
CA ARG A 125 3.01 13.39 -12.40
C ARG A 125 4.24 12.55 -12.04
N VAL A 126 4.03 11.38 -11.43
CA VAL A 126 5.12 10.41 -11.16
C VAL A 126 5.85 10.03 -12.44
N LYS A 127 5.10 9.72 -13.50
CA LYS A 127 5.68 9.37 -14.80
C LYS A 127 6.50 10.53 -15.39
N ARG A 128 6.00 11.76 -15.33
CA ARG A 128 6.77 12.94 -15.77
C ARG A 128 8.07 13.12 -14.97
N ILE A 129 8.04 12.85 -13.67
CA ILE A 129 9.23 12.89 -12.83
C ILE A 129 10.25 11.82 -13.25
N GLN A 130 9.78 10.60 -13.56
CA GLN A 130 10.65 9.54 -14.09
C GLN A 130 11.29 9.93 -15.42
N GLU A 131 10.52 10.50 -16.36
CA GLU A 131 10.99 10.98 -17.66
C GLU A 131 12.07 12.06 -17.51
N LYS A 132 11.81 13.07 -16.67
CA LYS A 132 12.77 14.13 -16.36
C LYS A 132 14.05 13.60 -15.70
N THR A 133 13.92 12.61 -14.82
CA THR A 133 15.07 11.97 -14.18
C THR A 133 15.93 11.23 -15.21
N LYS A 134 15.28 10.57 -16.17
CA LYS A 134 15.99 9.91 -17.29
C LYS A 134 16.75 10.91 -18.14
N GLU A 135 16.16 12.07 -18.43
CA GLU A 135 16.82 13.14 -19.19
C GLU A 135 18.03 13.71 -18.41
N MET A 136 17.89 13.92 -17.10
CA MET A 136 18.93 14.54 -16.28
C MET A 136 20.09 13.59 -15.92
N TYR A 137 19.78 12.32 -15.63
CA TYR A 137 20.73 11.39 -15.03
C TYR A 137 20.94 10.09 -15.83
N GLY A 138 20.21 9.89 -16.95
CA GLY A 138 20.36 8.74 -17.83
C GLY A 138 19.71 7.44 -17.33
N PHE A 139 18.92 7.49 -16.24
CA PHE A 139 18.19 6.33 -15.73
C PHE A 139 16.77 6.70 -15.29
N THR A 140 15.87 5.71 -15.30
CA THR A 140 14.49 5.85 -14.82
C THR A 140 14.38 5.21 -13.43
N PRO A 141 14.05 5.96 -12.35
CA PRO A 141 13.82 5.37 -11.04
C PRO A 141 12.64 4.41 -11.08
N MET A 142 12.75 3.26 -10.42
CA MET A 142 11.66 2.30 -10.35
C MET A 142 10.61 2.72 -9.33
N VAL A 143 9.34 2.43 -9.63
CA VAL A 143 8.21 2.73 -8.75
C VAL A 143 7.65 1.46 -8.15
N ILE A 144 7.49 1.47 -6.83
CA ILE A 144 6.74 0.47 -6.07
C ILE A 144 5.58 1.21 -5.41
N GLU A 145 4.36 0.87 -5.81
CA GLU A 145 3.13 1.39 -5.21
C GLU A 145 2.73 0.50 -4.03
N ASP A 146 2.81 1.05 -2.82
CA ASP A 146 2.17 0.44 -1.65
C ASP A 146 0.67 0.71 -1.70
N CYS A 147 -0.05 -0.31 -2.11
CA CYS A 147 -1.49 -0.33 -2.30
C CYS A 147 -2.22 -0.99 -1.14
N ALA A 148 -1.59 -1.12 0.05
CA ALA A 148 -2.20 -1.77 1.20
C ALA A 148 -3.52 -1.13 1.65
N HIS A 149 -3.77 0.11 1.26
CA HIS A 149 -5.00 0.86 1.55
C HIS A 149 -5.93 1.00 0.34
N SER A 150 -5.52 0.59 -0.87
CA SER A 150 -6.15 1.05 -2.12
C SER A 150 -6.75 -0.05 -3.01
N ILE A 151 -7.08 -1.21 -2.42
CA ILE A 151 -7.83 -2.22 -3.17
C ILE A 151 -9.14 -1.63 -3.73
N GLY A 152 -9.33 -1.73 -5.05
CA GLY A 152 -10.50 -1.17 -5.75
C GLY A 152 -10.45 0.34 -6.00
N SER A 153 -9.41 1.06 -5.56
CA SER A 153 -9.21 2.45 -5.96
C SER A 153 -8.90 2.56 -7.45
N THR A 154 -9.28 3.68 -8.07
CA THR A 154 -9.04 3.93 -9.50
C THR A 154 -8.33 5.27 -9.72
N TYR A 155 -7.45 5.31 -10.72
CA TYR A 155 -6.86 6.53 -11.24
C TYR A 155 -7.18 6.63 -12.74
N LYS A 156 -7.84 7.71 -13.15
CA LYS A 156 -8.35 7.93 -14.51
C LYS A 156 -9.15 6.75 -15.05
N GLY A 157 -10.06 6.23 -14.21
CA GLY A 157 -10.95 5.12 -14.55
C GLY A 157 -10.30 3.73 -14.59
N LYS A 158 -8.99 3.63 -14.29
CA LYS A 158 -8.25 2.37 -14.29
C LYS A 158 -7.89 1.96 -12.86
N LYS A 159 -8.17 0.71 -12.50
CA LYS A 159 -7.85 0.19 -11.14
C LYS A 159 -6.35 0.34 -10.86
N ILE A 160 -6.02 0.79 -9.64
CA ILE A 160 -4.66 0.74 -9.10
C ILE A 160 -4.16 -0.71 -9.17
N GLY A 161 -2.90 -0.89 -9.55
CA GLY A 161 -2.33 -2.20 -9.92
C GLY A 161 -2.15 -2.39 -11.42
N ASN A 162 -2.65 -1.45 -12.26
CA ASN A 162 -2.61 -1.58 -13.71
C ASN A 162 -1.85 -0.45 -14.44
N HIS A 163 -1.04 0.32 -13.72
CA HIS A 163 -0.33 1.47 -14.31
C HIS A 163 1.12 1.18 -14.69
N GLY A 164 1.52 -0.10 -14.65
CA GLY A 164 2.84 -0.54 -15.15
C GLY A 164 3.96 -0.51 -14.12
N ASN A 165 3.64 -0.28 -12.86
CA ASN A 165 4.57 -0.31 -11.73
C ASN A 165 4.46 -1.64 -10.95
N PHE A 166 5.41 -1.90 -10.04
CA PHE A 166 5.18 -2.86 -8.97
C PHE A 166 4.08 -2.33 -8.05
N CYS A 167 3.11 -3.17 -7.71
CA CYS A 167 2.07 -2.82 -6.74
C CYS A 167 1.93 -3.92 -5.71
N THR A 168 1.81 -3.55 -4.44
CA THR A 168 1.69 -4.48 -3.33
C THR A 168 0.39 -4.23 -2.58
N PHE A 169 -0.44 -5.25 -2.41
CA PHE A 169 -1.71 -5.15 -1.70
C PHE A 169 -1.69 -6.01 -0.44
N SER A 170 -2.34 -5.53 0.61
CA SER A 170 -2.44 -6.23 1.89
C SER A 170 -3.80 -6.89 2.06
N PHE A 171 -3.78 -8.13 2.53
CA PHE A 171 -4.94 -8.88 2.98
C PHE A 171 -4.86 -9.19 4.48
N GLN A 172 -4.20 -8.33 5.22
CA GLN A 172 -4.17 -8.39 6.68
C GLN A 172 -5.58 -8.16 7.25
N ALA A 173 -5.86 -8.67 8.44
CA ALA A 173 -7.18 -8.76 9.05
C ALA A 173 -8.03 -7.47 9.04
N ILE A 174 -7.38 -6.28 9.09
CA ILE A 174 -8.08 -4.97 9.14
C ILE A 174 -8.31 -4.33 7.77
N LYS A 175 -7.94 -5.01 6.66
CA LYS A 175 -8.10 -4.45 5.30
C LYS A 175 -9.50 -4.74 4.75
N HIS A 176 -9.87 -4.10 3.63
CA HIS A 176 -11.16 -4.31 2.98
C HIS A 176 -11.43 -5.79 2.66
N MET A 177 -10.40 -6.50 2.23
CA MET A 177 -10.41 -7.93 2.00
C MET A 177 -9.31 -8.57 2.85
N THR A 178 -9.63 -9.68 3.51
CA THR A 178 -8.67 -10.34 4.39
C THR A 178 -8.47 -11.81 4.04
N THR A 179 -7.26 -12.29 4.33
CA THR A 179 -6.91 -13.72 4.39
C THR A 179 -6.41 -14.11 5.79
N GLY A 180 -6.72 -13.26 6.81
CA GLY A 180 -6.06 -13.28 8.12
C GLY A 180 -4.76 -12.48 8.05
N ASP A 181 -3.74 -13.08 7.47
CA ASP A 181 -2.54 -12.42 6.93
C ASP A 181 -2.33 -12.87 5.49
N GLY A 182 -1.89 -11.95 4.66
CA GLY A 182 -1.61 -12.19 3.25
C GLY A 182 -1.37 -10.91 2.47
N GLY A 183 -1.00 -11.09 1.21
CA GLY A 183 -0.80 -10.01 0.28
C GLY A 183 -0.63 -10.52 -1.15
N ILE A 184 -0.47 -9.59 -2.06
CA ILE A 184 -0.05 -9.86 -3.43
C ILE A 184 1.03 -8.88 -3.87
N ILE A 185 1.84 -9.34 -4.81
CA ILE A 185 2.65 -8.49 -5.67
C ILE A 185 2.08 -8.53 -7.07
N ILE A 186 1.84 -7.37 -7.66
CA ILE A 186 1.58 -7.19 -9.08
C ILE A 186 2.89 -6.71 -9.70
N SER A 187 3.37 -7.43 -10.69
CA SER A 187 4.62 -7.12 -11.37
C SER A 187 4.38 -6.30 -12.64
N PRO A 188 5.31 -5.42 -13.05
CA PRO A 188 5.14 -4.61 -14.26
C PRO A 188 5.17 -5.43 -15.56
N ASP A 189 5.78 -6.60 -15.55
CA ASP A 189 5.86 -7.50 -16.71
C ASP A 189 5.96 -8.98 -16.33
N LYS A 190 5.94 -9.84 -17.35
CA LYS A 190 5.97 -11.30 -17.22
C LYS A 190 7.26 -11.82 -16.56
N ASP A 191 8.40 -11.22 -16.86
CA ASP A 191 9.68 -11.72 -16.39
C ASP A 191 9.83 -11.49 -14.89
N TYR A 192 9.49 -10.28 -14.41
CA TYR A 192 9.40 -9.99 -12.98
C TYR A 192 8.35 -10.87 -12.28
N HIS A 193 7.20 -11.12 -12.91
CA HIS A 193 6.18 -12.00 -12.35
C HIS A 193 6.70 -13.43 -12.18
N THR A 194 7.37 -13.99 -13.20
CA THR A 194 7.93 -15.33 -13.14
C THR A 194 8.98 -15.44 -12.02
N ARG A 195 9.90 -14.47 -11.94
CA ARG A 195 10.89 -14.43 -10.86
C ARG A 195 10.23 -14.27 -9.48
N ALA A 196 9.21 -13.41 -9.34
CA ALA A 196 8.49 -13.24 -8.08
C ALA A 196 7.91 -14.57 -7.56
N LYS A 197 7.33 -15.40 -8.45
CA LYS A 197 6.81 -16.73 -8.08
C LYS A 197 7.90 -17.67 -7.58
N VAL A 198 9.07 -17.65 -8.17
CA VAL A 198 10.22 -18.47 -7.79
C VAL A 198 10.84 -17.97 -6.47
N ILE A 199 11.14 -16.68 -6.38
CA ILE A 199 11.84 -16.08 -5.23
C ILE A 199 10.96 -16.09 -3.97
N ARG A 200 9.64 -15.92 -4.08
CA ARG A 200 8.74 -16.05 -2.91
C ARG A 200 8.75 -17.43 -2.26
N TRP A 201 9.27 -18.44 -2.95
CA TRP A 201 9.35 -19.84 -2.49
C TRP A 201 10.77 -20.41 -2.60
N TYR A 202 11.71 -19.85 -1.82
CA TYR A 202 13.11 -20.32 -1.68
C TYR A 202 13.95 -20.29 -2.95
N GLY A 203 13.53 -19.64 -4.04
CA GLY A 203 14.18 -19.72 -5.33
C GLY A 203 13.87 -21.01 -6.12
N ILE A 204 12.87 -21.78 -5.68
CA ILE A 204 12.48 -23.04 -6.29
C ILE A 204 11.32 -22.81 -7.27
N ASP A 205 11.51 -23.21 -8.53
CA ASP A 205 10.44 -23.23 -9.52
C ASP A 205 9.51 -24.42 -9.28
N ARG A 206 8.31 -24.16 -8.79
CA ARG A 206 7.29 -25.16 -8.50
C ARG A 206 6.43 -25.53 -9.71
N ASP A 207 6.49 -24.74 -10.79
CA ASP A 207 5.71 -24.95 -12.00
C ASP A 207 6.40 -25.93 -12.97
N THR A 208 7.65 -26.33 -12.67
CA THR A 208 8.34 -27.34 -13.45
C THR A 208 7.80 -28.73 -13.18
N ASN A 209 7.61 -29.55 -14.23
CA ASN A 209 7.09 -30.91 -14.16
C ASN A 209 8.11 -31.95 -13.63
N LYS A 210 8.92 -31.61 -12.63
CA LYS A 210 9.89 -32.52 -12.02
C LYS A 210 9.22 -33.35 -10.93
N LYS A 211 9.55 -34.64 -10.85
CA LYS A 211 8.99 -35.57 -9.85
C LYS A 211 9.26 -35.13 -8.41
N ASP A 212 10.45 -34.62 -8.13
CA ASP A 212 10.78 -34.02 -6.84
C ASP A 212 11.52 -32.70 -7.05
N PHE A 213 10.74 -31.63 -7.27
CA PHE A 213 11.25 -30.29 -7.52
C PHE A 213 12.17 -29.76 -6.40
N ARG A 214 12.08 -30.29 -5.19
CA ARG A 214 12.91 -29.86 -4.04
C ARG A 214 14.29 -30.48 -4.05
N CYS A 215 14.42 -31.69 -4.55
CA CYS A 215 15.67 -32.46 -4.51
C CYS A 215 16.47 -32.40 -5.83
N GLU A 216 15.80 -32.16 -6.95
CA GLU A 216 16.37 -32.28 -8.28
C GLU A 216 16.63 -30.95 -9.00
N ALA A 217 16.13 -29.83 -8.45
CA ALA A 217 16.27 -28.52 -9.07
C ALA A 217 17.51 -27.79 -8.56
N ASP A 218 18.33 -27.29 -9.48
CA ASP A 218 19.28 -26.22 -9.16
C ASP A 218 18.53 -24.95 -8.75
N ILE A 219 19.11 -24.19 -7.81
CA ILE A 219 18.60 -22.91 -7.32
C ILE A 219 19.57 -21.82 -7.73
N PRO A 220 19.41 -21.22 -8.92
CA PRO A 220 20.33 -20.20 -9.43
C PRO A 220 20.23 -18.87 -8.66
N GLU A 221 19.09 -18.60 -8.02
CA GLU A 221 18.87 -17.42 -7.19
C GLU A 221 18.12 -17.83 -5.92
N TRP A 222 18.71 -17.49 -4.76
CA TRP A 222 18.07 -17.79 -3.47
C TRP A 222 16.80 -16.95 -3.25
N GLY A 223 15.87 -17.47 -2.47
CA GLY A 223 14.58 -16.80 -2.22
C GLY A 223 14.11 -16.96 -0.78
N TYR A 224 12.88 -16.52 -0.55
CA TYR A 224 12.27 -16.38 0.76
C TYR A 224 11.15 -17.39 1.00
N LYS A 225 10.71 -17.52 2.24
CA LYS A 225 9.46 -18.18 2.60
C LYS A 225 8.32 -17.14 2.68
N PHE A 226 7.98 -16.53 1.55
CA PHE A 226 6.96 -15.48 1.45
C PHE A 226 5.67 -15.93 0.78
N HIS A 227 5.56 -17.19 0.39
CA HIS A 227 4.39 -17.72 -0.27
C HIS A 227 3.17 -17.80 0.66
N MET A 228 1.98 -17.62 0.08
CA MET A 228 0.71 -17.86 0.75
C MET A 228 0.43 -19.35 0.87
N ASN A 229 -0.32 -19.76 1.89
CA ASN A 229 -0.80 -21.12 2.06
C ASN A 229 -2.28 -21.26 1.69
N ASP A 230 -2.75 -22.50 1.52
CA ASP A 230 -4.13 -22.80 1.11
C ASP A 230 -5.19 -22.41 2.16
N ILE A 231 -4.83 -22.30 3.45
CA ILE A 231 -5.76 -21.84 4.48
C ILE A 231 -6.09 -20.38 4.24
N ALA A 232 -5.06 -19.52 4.12
CA ALA A 232 -5.21 -18.10 3.84
C ALA A 232 -5.93 -17.87 2.49
N ALA A 233 -5.54 -18.64 1.45
CA ALA A 233 -6.18 -18.55 0.15
C ALA A 233 -7.66 -18.94 0.17
N ALA A 234 -8.05 -19.92 0.99
CA ALA A 234 -9.46 -20.32 1.14
C ALA A 234 -10.30 -19.21 1.77
N ILE A 235 -9.75 -18.49 2.76
CA ILE A 235 -10.39 -17.31 3.36
C ILE A 235 -10.51 -16.21 2.29
N GLY A 236 -9.43 -15.94 1.54
CA GLY A 236 -9.43 -14.94 0.48
C GLY A 236 -10.41 -15.22 -0.65
N LEU A 237 -10.59 -16.47 -1.03
CA LEU A 237 -11.56 -16.89 -2.05
C LEU A 237 -13.00 -16.53 -1.66
N GLU A 238 -13.35 -16.64 -0.39
CA GLU A 238 -14.67 -16.26 0.10
C GLU A 238 -14.79 -14.74 0.20
N ASN A 239 -13.82 -14.06 0.82
CA ASN A 239 -13.84 -12.62 0.96
C ASN A 239 -13.86 -11.86 -0.38
N LEU A 240 -13.22 -12.41 -1.43
CA LEU A 240 -13.18 -11.78 -2.75
C LEU A 240 -14.59 -11.63 -3.36
N ASN A 241 -15.55 -12.50 -2.99
CA ASN A 241 -16.93 -12.41 -3.46
C ASN A 241 -17.65 -11.15 -2.89
N HIS A 242 -17.15 -10.58 -1.81
CA HIS A 242 -17.76 -9.45 -1.09
C HIS A 242 -16.99 -8.13 -1.23
N VAL A 243 -15.82 -8.15 -1.87
CA VAL A 243 -14.90 -7.00 -1.87
C VAL A 243 -15.50 -5.74 -2.50
N ASP A 244 -16.28 -5.89 -3.58
CA ASP A 244 -16.90 -4.75 -4.27
C ASP A 244 -18.01 -4.13 -3.41
N ASP A 245 -18.80 -4.93 -2.70
CA ASP A 245 -19.84 -4.46 -1.77
C ASP A 245 -19.21 -3.75 -0.56
N ILE A 246 -18.12 -4.30 -0.02
CA ILE A 246 -17.36 -3.69 1.07
C ILE A 246 -16.82 -2.32 0.65
N ILE A 247 -16.18 -2.21 -0.50
CA ILE A 247 -15.65 -0.94 -1.03
C ILE A 247 -16.81 0.06 -1.26
N SER A 248 -17.92 -0.39 -1.82
CA SER A 248 -19.12 0.45 -2.04
C SER A 248 -19.64 1.02 -0.72
N LYS A 249 -19.67 0.23 0.36
CA LYS A 249 -20.10 0.70 1.68
C LYS A 249 -19.11 1.73 2.26
N HIS A 250 -17.80 1.50 2.15
CA HIS A 250 -16.77 2.48 2.55
C HIS A 250 -16.94 3.82 1.82
N ARG A 251 -17.13 3.77 0.49
CA ARG A 251 -17.38 4.96 -0.33
C ARG A 251 -18.67 5.69 0.05
N SER A 252 -19.74 4.95 0.30
CA SER A 252 -21.02 5.51 0.75
C SER A 252 -20.87 6.24 2.10
N ASN A 253 -20.16 5.64 3.06
CA ASN A 253 -19.90 6.25 4.35
C ASN A 253 -19.03 7.51 4.20
N ALA A 254 -17.96 7.43 3.39
CA ALA A 254 -17.08 8.56 3.14
C ALA A 254 -17.80 9.74 2.46
N GLY A 255 -18.59 9.47 1.42
CA GLY A 255 -19.39 10.50 0.73
C GLY A 255 -20.41 11.17 1.65
N PHE A 256 -20.99 10.41 2.59
CA PHE A 256 -21.84 10.97 3.62
C PHE A 256 -21.06 11.94 4.53
N TYR A 257 -19.85 11.57 4.97
CA TYR A 257 -19.00 12.43 5.77
C TYR A 257 -18.54 13.67 5.00
N ASP A 258 -18.12 13.53 3.74
CA ASP A 258 -17.72 14.66 2.90
C ASP A 258 -18.85 15.71 2.80
N LYS A 259 -20.09 15.25 2.65
CA LYS A 259 -21.27 16.11 2.59
C LYS A 259 -21.61 16.76 3.95
N GLU A 260 -21.71 15.95 4.99
CA GLU A 260 -22.24 16.40 6.30
C GLU A 260 -21.21 17.18 7.13
N LEU A 261 -19.92 16.96 6.93
CA LEU A 261 -18.85 17.62 7.66
C LEU A 261 -18.26 18.82 6.93
N SER A 262 -18.70 19.10 5.70
CA SER A 262 -18.27 20.29 4.96
C SER A 262 -18.64 21.56 5.71
N GLY A 263 -17.63 22.44 5.92
CA GLY A 263 -17.82 23.73 6.59
C GLY A 263 -17.99 23.66 8.11
N VAL A 264 -17.80 22.50 8.74
CA VAL A 264 -17.75 22.42 10.22
C VAL A 264 -16.53 23.15 10.74
N SER A 265 -16.73 24.08 11.68
CA SER A 265 -15.66 24.89 12.27
C SER A 265 -14.63 24.01 13.00
N GLY A 266 -13.33 24.32 12.86
CA GLY A 266 -12.24 23.59 13.47
C GLY A 266 -11.88 22.27 12.78
N LEU A 267 -12.54 21.95 11.62
CA LEU A 267 -12.34 20.75 10.84
C LEU A 267 -12.00 21.11 9.38
N GLU A 268 -11.05 20.40 8.81
CA GLU A 268 -10.65 20.53 7.41
C GLU A 268 -10.71 19.15 6.75
N LEU A 269 -11.48 19.04 5.67
CA LEU A 269 -11.57 17.83 4.85
C LEU A 269 -10.45 17.78 3.83
N LEU A 270 -10.02 16.57 3.50
CA LEU A 270 -8.98 16.37 2.49
C LEU A 270 -9.53 16.56 1.08
N GLU A 271 -8.63 16.94 0.15
CA GLU A 271 -8.92 17.11 -1.28
C GLU A 271 -9.46 15.82 -1.93
N ARG A 272 -10.43 15.99 -2.82
CA ARG A 272 -10.99 14.92 -3.66
C ARG A 272 -11.01 15.37 -5.12
N ASN A 273 -10.11 14.80 -5.93
CA ASN A 273 -10.04 15.10 -7.36
C ASN A 273 -10.92 14.13 -8.16
N GLU A 274 -11.57 14.61 -9.21
CA GLU A 274 -12.48 13.83 -10.06
C GLU A 274 -11.78 12.75 -10.90
N ASP A 275 -10.47 12.87 -11.12
CA ASP A 275 -9.67 11.94 -11.92
C ASP A 275 -9.31 10.64 -11.19
N ARG A 276 -9.67 10.54 -9.89
CA ARG A 276 -9.35 9.38 -9.04
C ARG A 276 -10.42 9.08 -8.02
N GLU A 277 -10.59 7.81 -7.73
CA GLU A 277 -11.58 7.34 -6.77
C GLU A 277 -10.92 6.53 -5.66
N SER A 278 -11.09 6.98 -4.43
CA SER A 278 -10.57 6.28 -3.24
C SER A 278 -11.42 5.06 -2.90
N SER A 279 -10.81 4.05 -2.32
CA SER A 279 -11.52 2.96 -1.64
C SER A 279 -11.82 3.25 -0.17
N PHE A 280 -11.26 4.35 0.37
CA PHE A 280 -11.50 4.81 1.74
C PHE A 280 -11.26 3.71 2.81
N TRP A 281 -10.08 3.08 2.80
CA TRP A 281 -9.71 2.18 3.90
C TRP A 281 -9.79 2.88 5.26
N ILE A 282 -9.42 4.15 5.31
CA ILE A 282 -9.63 5.07 6.43
C ILE A 282 -10.21 6.38 5.90
N TYR A 283 -10.95 7.09 6.75
CA TYR A 283 -11.41 8.44 6.49
C TYR A 283 -10.63 9.41 7.37
N SER A 284 -9.66 10.09 6.78
CA SER A 284 -8.79 11.04 7.45
C SER A 284 -9.27 12.48 7.23
N MET A 285 -9.08 13.31 8.24
CA MET A 285 -9.35 14.75 8.23
C MET A 285 -8.40 15.46 9.18
N LEU A 286 -8.37 16.78 9.17
CA LEU A 286 -7.55 17.59 10.06
C LEU A 286 -8.45 18.35 11.03
N VAL A 287 -8.07 18.36 12.31
CA VAL A 287 -8.79 19.08 13.37
C VAL A 287 -7.87 20.06 14.09
N GLU A 288 -8.39 21.19 14.54
CA GLU A 288 -7.59 22.22 15.21
C GLU A 288 -7.09 21.77 16.59
N ASN A 289 -7.95 21.11 17.36
CA ASN A 289 -7.64 20.61 18.69
C ASN A 289 -7.78 19.07 18.75
N LYS A 290 -6.76 18.37 18.24
CA LYS A 290 -6.75 16.89 18.16
C LYS A 290 -7.02 16.21 19.51
N ASN A 291 -6.37 16.68 20.58
CA ASN A 291 -6.53 16.08 21.91
C ASN A 291 -7.94 16.28 22.47
N GLY A 292 -8.51 17.48 22.29
CA GLY A 292 -9.90 17.78 22.64
C GLY A 292 -10.86 16.90 21.84
N PHE A 293 -10.66 16.82 20.51
CA PHE A 293 -11.44 15.98 19.61
C PHE A 293 -11.42 14.50 20.03
N MET A 294 -10.24 13.94 20.27
CA MET A 294 -10.12 12.54 20.70
C MET A 294 -10.82 12.26 22.02
N LYS A 295 -10.70 13.19 23.00
CA LYS A 295 -11.39 13.07 24.29
C LYS A 295 -12.90 13.11 24.10
N TRP A 296 -13.40 14.09 23.35
CA TRP A 296 -14.83 14.26 23.07
C TRP A 296 -15.44 13.05 22.35
N MET A 297 -14.79 12.58 21.27
CA MET A 297 -15.28 11.43 20.51
C MET A 297 -15.30 10.15 21.39
N LYS A 298 -14.33 10.00 22.29
CA LYS A 298 -14.35 8.90 23.28
C LYS A 298 -15.54 9.02 24.24
N GLU A 299 -15.91 10.22 24.69
CA GLU A 299 -17.11 10.47 25.51
C GLU A 299 -18.39 10.15 24.73
N CYS A 300 -18.39 10.38 23.42
CA CYS A 300 -19.44 9.97 22.48
C CYS A 300 -19.42 8.47 22.13
N ASN A 301 -18.55 7.67 22.75
CA ASN A 301 -18.33 6.24 22.43
C ASN A 301 -17.91 5.98 20.96
N VAL A 302 -17.15 6.90 20.36
CA VAL A 302 -16.59 6.78 19.01
C VAL A 302 -15.07 6.69 19.10
N MET A 303 -14.50 5.57 18.61
CA MET A 303 -13.05 5.39 18.55
C MET A 303 -12.46 6.13 17.34
N VAL A 304 -11.50 7.00 17.59
CA VAL A 304 -10.75 7.74 16.58
C VAL A 304 -9.25 7.66 16.84
N SER A 305 -8.44 7.74 15.79
CA SER A 305 -6.98 7.72 15.92
C SER A 305 -6.31 8.35 14.69
N GLN A 306 -5.01 8.63 14.77
CA GLN A 306 -4.22 9.01 13.60
C GLN A 306 -3.80 7.81 12.74
N VAL A 307 -4.10 6.59 13.16
CA VAL A 307 -3.81 5.29 12.54
C VAL A 307 -2.33 4.91 12.54
N HIS A 308 -1.44 5.75 12.01
CA HIS A 308 0.00 5.51 11.97
C HIS A 308 0.78 6.67 12.58
N GLU A 309 1.81 6.32 13.37
CA GLU A 309 2.84 7.26 13.76
C GLU A 309 3.79 7.49 12.59
N ARG A 310 4.41 8.68 12.54
CA ARG A 310 5.41 9.01 11.54
C ARG A 310 6.67 8.16 11.71
N ASN A 311 7.14 7.57 10.62
CA ASN A 311 8.25 6.61 10.68
C ASN A 311 9.61 7.25 10.95
N ASP A 312 9.83 8.52 10.54
CA ASP A 312 11.10 9.23 10.71
C ASP A 312 11.45 9.54 12.18
N GLY A 313 10.47 9.38 13.09
CA GLY A 313 10.67 9.50 14.54
C GLY A 313 11.36 8.31 15.20
N HIS A 314 11.43 7.15 14.54
CA HIS A 314 11.98 5.93 15.12
C HIS A 314 13.52 5.94 15.21
N THR A 315 14.06 5.38 16.30
CA THR A 315 15.50 5.36 16.55
C THR A 315 16.29 4.64 15.45
N CYS A 316 15.73 3.58 14.85
CA CYS A 316 16.39 2.79 13.81
C CYS A 316 16.66 3.57 12.51
N VAL A 317 15.94 4.67 12.29
CA VAL A 317 16.08 5.54 11.10
C VAL A 317 16.59 6.95 11.41
N LYS A 318 17.10 7.18 12.64
CA LYS A 318 17.60 8.49 13.06
C LYS A 318 18.65 9.11 12.12
N ASN A 319 19.42 8.26 11.43
CA ASN A 319 20.48 8.68 10.50
C ASN A 319 19.92 9.21 9.16
N PHE A 320 18.63 8.98 8.88
CA PHE A 320 17.95 9.46 7.67
C PHE A 320 17.07 10.68 7.94
N LYS A 321 17.08 11.21 9.16
CA LYS A 321 16.23 12.34 9.57
C LYS A 321 16.48 13.57 8.69
N THR A 322 15.40 14.19 8.22
CA THR A 322 15.43 15.42 7.43
C THR A 322 14.29 16.35 7.88
N HIS A 323 14.28 17.59 7.38
CA HIS A 323 13.23 18.56 7.65
C HIS A 323 12.02 18.28 6.77
N LEU A 324 10.84 18.15 7.37
CA LEU A 324 9.56 17.80 6.74
C LEU A 324 8.45 18.72 7.28
N PRO A 325 8.44 19.99 6.83
CA PRO A 325 7.59 21.02 7.43
C PRO A 325 6.09 20.76 7.30
N SER A 326 5.64 20.18 6.18
CA SER A 326 4.23 19.82 6.00
C SER A 326 3.83 18.70 6.96
N LEU A 327 4.67 17.68 7.10
CA LEU A 327 4.41 16.61 8.06
C LEU A 327 4.39 17.11 9.51
N ASP A 328 5.32 18.00 9.87
CA ASP A 328 5.38 18.61 11.21
C ASP A 328 4.12 19.43 11.52
N LYS A 329 3.57 20.13 10.53
CA LYS A 329 2.34 20.92 10.63
C LYS A 329 1.09 20.03 10.73
N ILE A 330 1.04 18.94 9.96
CA ILE A 330 -0.16 18.10 9.81
C ILE A 330 -0.30 17.07 10.93
N THR A 331 0.79 16.46 11.39
CA THR A 331 0.73 15.38 12.40
C THR A 331 -0.05 15.77 13.67
N PRO A 332 0.08 16.99 14.23
CA PRO A 332 -0.70 17.39 15.40
C PRO A 332 -2.20 17.56 15.16
N ARG A 333 -2.64 17.59 13.90
CA ARG A 333 -4.03 17.81 13.48
C ARG A 333 -4.68 16.57 12.89
N LEU A 334 -3.89 15.62 12.40
CA LEU A 334 -4.36 14.45 11.68
C LEU A 334 -5.16 13.52 12.58
N ILE A 335 -6.37 13.18 12.16
CA ILE A 335 -7.25 12.21 12.81
C ILE A 335 -8.03 11.42 11.75
N SER A 336 -8.38 10.19 12.07
CA SER A 336 -9.25 9.35 11.25
C SER A 336 -10.43 8.88 12.07
N ILE A 337 -11.60 8.85 11.45
CA ILE A 337 -12.87 8.39 12.02
C ILE A 337 -13.29 7.06 11.36
N PRO A 338 -14.15 6.26 12.02
CA PRO A 338 -14.63 5.00 11.46
C PRO A 338 -15.38 5.21 10.14
N VAL A 339 -15.03 4.42 9.10
CA VAL A 339 -15.64 4.51 7.76
C VAL A 339 -15.97 3.13 7.19
N GLY A 340 -15.57 2.08 7.89
CA GLY A 340 -15.63 0.70 7.43
C GLY A 340 -17.06 0.21 7.12
N TRP A 341 -17.14 -0.90 6.40
CA TRP A 341 -18.40 -1.54 6.00
C TRP A 341 -19.34 -1.89 7.16
N TRP A 342 -18.80 -2.04 8.36
CA TRP A 342 -19.53 -2.29 9.61
C TRP A 342 -20.19 -1.04 10.21
N VAL A 343 -19.92 0.16 9.67
CA VAL A 343 -20.52 1.41 10.12
C VAL A 343 -21.87 1.56 9.41
N GLU A 344 -22.95 1.34 10.16
CA GLU A 344 -24.31 1.46 9.67
C GLU A 344 -24.79 2.92 9.64
N GLU A 345 -25.96 3.18 9.04
CA GLU A 345 -26.49 4.54 8.84
C GLU A 345 -26.66 5.31 10.15
N GLU A 346 -27.21 4.66 11.17
CA GLU A 346 -27.39 5.27 12.49
C GLU A 346 -26.06 5.62 13.15
N GLN A 347 -25.05 4.74 13.00
CA GLN A 347 -23.73 4.95 13.56
C GLN A 347 -22.99 6.09 12.85
N ARG A 348 -23.05 6.17 11.52
CA ARG A 348 -22.41 7.28 10.79
C ARG A 348 -23.09 8.62 11.09
N GLN A 349 -24.43 8.64 11.25
CA GLN A 349 -25.15 9.83 11.68
C GLN A 349 -24.74 10.25 13.10
N HIS A 350 -24.65 9.29 14.03
CA HIS A 350 -24.16 9.55 15.39
C HIS A 350 -22.77 10.17 15.40
N ILE A 351 -21.83 9.66 14.59
CA ILE A 351 -20.47 10.23 14.44
C ILE A 351 -20.55 11.69 14.01
N VAL A 352 -21.34 11.99 12.98
CA VAL A 352 -21.52 13.36 12.47
C VAL A 352 -22.13 14.27 13.51
N ASP A 353 -23.17 13.82 14.21
CA ASP A 353 -23.83 14.60 15.25
C ASP A 353 -22.90 14.94 16.43
N CYS A 354 -22.05 13.99 16.84
CA CYS A 354 -21.02 14.23 17.83
C CYS A 354 -20.02 15.29 17.38
N ILE A 355 -19.55 15.21 16.13
CA ILE A 355 -18.59 16.18 15.57
C ILE A 355 -19.25 17.59 15.47
N LYS A 356 -20.49 17.68 15.01
CA LYS A 356 -21.21 18.97 14.88
C LYS A 356 -21.53 19.65 16.20
N LYS A 357 -21.60 18.91 17.33
CA LYS A 357 -21.72 19.49 18.66
C LYS A 357 -20.50 20.27 19.12
N GLY A 358 -19.35 20.02 18.52
CA GLY A 358 -18.05 20.64 18.84
C GLY A 358 -17.30 19.93 19.95
N TRP A 359 -16.00 20.23 20.11
CA TRP A 359 -15.04 19.61 21.03
C TRP A 359 -14.07 20.63 21.64
#